data_8959fff085a8ed775e94ec0c3c31ece4
#
_entry.id   8959fff085a8ed775e94ec0c3c31ece4
#
_cell.length_a   1.000
_cell.length_b   1.000
_cell.length_c   1.000
_cell.angle_alpha   90.00
_cell.angle_beta   90.00
_cell.angle_gamma   90.00
#
_symmetry.space_group_name_H-M   'P 1'
#
loop_
_entity.id
_entity.type
_entity.pdbx_description
1 polymer ?
#
loop_
_entity_poly.entity_id
_entity_poly.type
_entity_poly.pdbx_seq_one_letter_code
_entity_poly.pdbx_strand_id
1 'polypeptide(L)'
;MDATRTSVKRKSDRELVVTRTFNAPASLVFEAWTRPELFKQWWIPKSMGMTLVSCEMDVRTGGKYRLGFGDGMDFFGRYLEVTPHSRLVWTNEESGDAGSVTTVTFEEKAGRTLLVLSDLYPSKEALDEAIASGSTSGFDEQFGQLDALLAAPGTS
;
A
#
# COMPACT_ATOMS: atom_id res chain seq x y z
N MET A 1 -19.61 11.47 -10.55
CA MET A 1 -18.98 10.89 -9.33
C MET A 1 -18.20 9.65 -9.69
N ASP A 2 -16.94 9.65 -9.42
CA ASP A 2 -16.08 8.54 -9.80
C ASP A 2 -15.60 7.78 -8.56
N ALA A 3 -16.17 6.58 -8.35
CA ALA A 3 -15.84 5.74 -7.21
C ALA A 3 -14.41 5.19 -7.27
N THR A 4 -13.81 5.19 -8.49
CA THR A 4 -12.43 4.73 -8.66
C THR A 4 -11.40 5.82 -8.40
N ARG A 5 -11.85 7.01 -8.01
CA ARG A 5 -10.94 8.11 -7.71
C ARG A 5 -10.34 7.92 -6.32
N THR A 6 -9.04 8.15 -6.23
CA THR A 6 -8.33 8.05 -4.94
C THR A 6 -8.69 9.23 -4.05
N SER A 7 -9.10 8.95 -2.82
CA SER A 7 -9.40 9.96 -1.83
C SER A 7 -8.41 9.84 -0.68
N VAL A 8 -7.76 10.95 -0.31
CA VAL A 8 -6.79 11.00 0.77
C VAL A 8 -7.30 11.99 1.81
N LYS A 9 -7.48 11.52 3.06
CA LYS A 9 -7.97 12.36 4.14
C LYS A 9 -7.16 12.17 5.40
N ARG A 10 -6.88 13.29 6.09
CA ARG A 10 -6.29 13.24 7.41
C ARG A 10 -7.43 13.07 8.42
N LYS A 11 -7.49 11.87 9.00
CA LYS A 11 -8.58 11.51 9.92
C LYS A 11 -8.35 12.05 11.32
N SER A 12 -7.08 12.16 11.73
CA SER A 12 -6.72 12.65 13.06
C SER A 12 -5.30 13.22 13.00
N ASP A 13 -4.77 13.66 14.14
CA ASP A 13 -3.40 14.18 14.22
C ASP A 13 -2.37 13.17 13.74
N ARG A 14 -2.66 11.89 13.87
CA ARG A 14 -1.69 10.82 13.57
C ARG A 14 -2.14 9.86 12.48
N GLU A 15 -3.35 9.98 11.97
CA GLU A 15 -3.90 9.00 11.03
C GLU A 15 -4.27 9.61 9.70
N LEU A 16 -3.75 9.00 8.63
CA LEU A 16 -4.08 9.33 7.25
C LEU A 16 -4.86 8.18 6.65
N VAL A 17 -5.98 8.46 5.97
CA VAL A 17 -6.82 7.42 5.38
C VAL A 17 -6.93 7.65 3.87
N VAL A 18 -6.64 6.60 3.11
CA VAL A 18 -6.72 6.62 1.64
C VAL A 18 -7.75 5.60 1.21
N THR A 19 -8.70 6.02 0.38
CA THR A 19 -9.75 5.12 -0.11
C THR A 19 -9.82 5.15 -1.62
N ARG A 20 -10.12 3.99 -2.19
CA ARG A 20 -10.36 3.86 -3.63
C ARG A 20 -11.11 2.56 -3.90
N THR A 21 -12.03 2.59 -4.87
CA THR A 21 -12.71 1.39 -5.34
C THR A 21 -12.01 0.89 -6.60
N PHE A 22 -11.64 -0.40 -6.59
CA PHE A 22 -11.04 -1.05 -7.76
C PHE A 22 -12.06 -1.93 -8.45
N ASN A 23 -12.01 -1.95 -9.77
CA ASN A 23 -12.96 -2.73 -10.56
C ASN A 23 -12.47 -4.16 -10.73
N ALA A 24 -12.31 -4.85 -9.62
CA ALA A 24 -11.85 -6.24 -9.56
C ALA A 24 -12.29 -6.87 -8.25
N PRO A 25 -12.41 -8.20 -8.19
CA PRO A 25 -12.78 -8.87 -6.95
C PRO A 25 -11.66 -8.80 -5.92
N ALA A 26 -12.03 -8.92 -4.65
CA ALA A 26 -11.07 -8.77 -3.56
C ALA A 26 -9.91 -9.75 -3.65
N SER A 27 -10.13 -10.96 -4.16
CA SER A 27 -9.05 -11.93 -4.30
C SER A 27 -7.95 -11.44 -5.24
N LEU A 28 -8.31 -10.79 -6.35
CA LEU A 28 -7.31 -10.27 -7.29
C LEU A 28 -6.59 -9.05 -6.72
N VAL A 29 -7.34 -8.15 -6.07
CA VAL A 29 -6.73 -6.97 -5.45
C VAL A 29 -5.77 -7.41 -4.34
N PHE A 30 -6.19 -8.36 -3.52
CA PHE A 30 -5.36 -8.90 -2.44
C PHE A 30 -4.08 -9.53 -2.98
N GLU A 31 -4.17 -10.30 -4.07
CA GLU A 31 -2.99 -10.89 -4.69
C GLU A 31 -1.99 -9.83 -5.15
N ALA A 32 -2.48 -8.72 -5.71
CA ALA A 32 -1.60 -7.65 -6.16
C ALA A 32 -0.83 -7.02 -4.99
N TRP A 33 -1.35 -7.11 -3.78
CA TRP A 33 -0.69 -6.61 -2.58
C TRP A 33 0.22 -7.64 -1.93
N THR A 34 0.08 -8.93 -2.25
CA THR A 34 0.74 -9.99 -1.48
C THR A 34 1.68 -10.84 -2.32
N ARG A 35 1.62 -10.74 -3.64
CA ARG A 35 2.54 -11.47 -4.52
C ARG A 35 3.64 -10.52 -4.99
N PRO A 36 4.91 -10.81 -4.65
CA PRO A 36 6.02 -9.89 -4.99
C PRO A 36 6.08 -9.54 -6.47
N GLU A 37 5.84 -10.51 -7.36
CA GLU A 37 5.91 -10.27 -8.79
C GLU A 37 4.83 -9.32 -9.29
N LEU A 38 3.74 -9.18 -8.56
CA LEU A 38 2.69 -8.22 -8.88
C LEU A 38 2.90 -6.90 -8.13
N PHE A 39 3.22 -6.99 -6.84
CA PHE A 39 3.39 -5.82 -5.98
C PHE A 39 4.45 -4.85 -6.53
N LYS A 40 5.58 -5.37 -6.99
CA LYS A 40 6.67 -4.53 -7.50
C LYS A 40 6.31 -3.79 -8.78
N GLN A 41 5.23 -4.16 -9.46
CA GLN A 41 4.83 -3.52 -10.71
C GLN A 41 4.07 -2.22 -10.49
N TRP A 42 3.46 -2.04 -9.33
CA TRP A 42 2.62 -0.85 -9.12
C TRP A 42 2.97 -0.03 -7.89
N TRP A 43 3.74 -0.59 -6.96
CA TRP A 43 3.99 0.07 -5.67
C TRP A 43 4.75 1.38 -5.81
N ILE A 44 5.71 1.47 -6.72
CA ILE A 44 6.52 2.66 -6.88
C ILE A 44 5.98 3.51 -8.03
N PRO A 45 5.61 4.78 -7.77
CA PRO A 45 5.15 5.66 -8.85
C PRO A 45 6.22 5.81 -9.92
N LYS A 46 5.83 5.61 -11.18
CA LYS A 46 6.78 5.68 -12.30
C LYS A 46 7.42 7.06 -12.42
N SER A 47 6.69 8.10 -11.99
CA SER A 47 7.21 9.47 -12.03
C SER A 47 8.44 9.67 -11.13
N MET A 48 8.65 8.78 -10.16
CA MET A 48 9.82 8.86 -9.28
C MET A 48 11.10 8.36 -9.93
N GLY A 49 10.98 7.65 -11.06
CA GLY A 49 12.16 7.13 -11.75
C GLY A 49 12.91 6.04 -11.00
N MET A 50 12.30 5.45 -9.99
CA MET A 50 12.91 4.41 -9.17
C MET A 50 12.32 3.05 -9.53
N THR A 51 13.12 1.99 -9.33
CA THR A 51 12.71 0.62 -9.61
C THR A 51 13.06 -0.26 -8.43
N LEU A 52 12.12 -1.10 -8.01
CA LEU A 52 12.39 -2.11 -7.00
C LEU A 52 13.28 -3.20 -7.63
N VAL A 53 14.51 -3.34 -7.10
CA VAL A 53 15.42 -4.38 -7.57
C VAL A 53 15.28 -5.66 -6.76
N SER A 54 14.71 -5.57 -5.55
CA SER A 54 14.37 -6.76 -4.77
C SER A 54 13.06 -6.53 -4.06
N CYS A 55 12.29 -7.60 -3.93
CA CYS A 55 10.99 -7.54 -3.27
C CYS A 55 10.78 -8.89 -2.57
N GLU A 56 11.04 -8.91 -1.27
CA GLU A 56 10.92 -10.12 -0.46
C GLU A 56 9.74 -9.93 0.48
N MET A 57 8.78 -10.83 0.42
CA MET A 57 7.56 -10.72 1.21
C MET A 57 7.15 -12.09 1.73
N ASP A 58 7.20 -12.25 3.05
CA ASP A 58 6.70 -13.44 3.72
C ASP A 58 5.31 -13.10 4.25
N VAL A 59 4.30 -13.25 3.40
CA VAL A 59 2.96 -12.75 3.66
C VAL A 59 2.19 -13.71 4.57
N ARG A 60 2.43 -13.53 5.87
CA ARG A 60 1.71 -14.25 6.93
C ARG A 60 1.86 -13.44 8.21
N THR A 61 0.97 -13.67 9.16
CA THR A 61 1.06 -12.99 10.44
C THR A 61 2.42 -13.32 11.08
N GLY A 62 3.18 -12.29 11.41
CA GLY A 62 4.54 -12.44 11.95
C GLY A 62 5.63 -12.51 10.89
N GLY A 63 5.28 -12.57 9.59
CA GLY A 63 6.26 -12.60 8.52
C GLY A 63 6.88 -11.23 8.28
N LYS A 64 8.02 -11.20 7.59
CA LYS A 64 8.75 -9.98 7.31
C LYS A 64 8.71 -9.64 5.83
N TYR A 65 8.92 -8.35 5.52
CA TYR A 65 9.06 -7.92 4.13
C TYR A 65 10.26 -6.98 4.01
N ARG A 66 10.84 -6.94 2.81
CA ARG A 66 11.92 -6.03 2.49
C ARG A 66 11.84 -5.63 1.02
N LEU A 67 11.83 -4.32 0.77
CA LEU A 67 11.76 -3.75 -0.56
C LEU A 67 13.05 -2.98 -0.80
N GLY A 68 13.85 -3.41 -1.77
CA GLY A 68 15.17 -2.83 -2.00
C GLY A 68 15.28 -2.14 -3.35
N PHE A 69 16.01 -1.01 -3.37
CA PHE A 69 16.23 -0.22 -4.58
C PHE A 69 17.65 -0.35 -5.12
N GLY A 70 18.49 -1.16 -4.46
CA GLY A 70 19.85 -1.42 -4.96
C GLY A 70 20.92 -0.42 -4.53
N ASP A 71 20.51 0.63 -3.81
CA ASP A 71 21.44 1.68 -3.36
C ASP A 71 21.54 1.78 -1.84
N GLY A 72 21.07 0.74 -1.14
CA GLY A 72 21.06 0.72 0.31
C GLY A 72 19.81 1.32 0.92
N MET A 73 18.92 1.90 0.12
CA MET A 73 17.65 2.42 0.61
C MET A 73 16.62 1.31 0.56
N ASP A 74 16.47 0.61 1.68
CA ASP A 74 15.50 -0.47 1.78
C ASP A 74 14.35 -0.07 2.69
N PHE A 75 13.14 -0.45 2.30
CA PHE A 75 11.96 -0.36 3.16
C PHE A 75 11.69 -1.74 3.69
N PHE A 76 11.43 -1.87 4.98
CA PHE A 76 11.20 -3.17 5.59
C PHE A 76 10.29 -3.06 6.81
N GLY A 77 9.76 -4.20 7.21
CA GLY A 77 8.89 -4.29 8.36
C GLY A 77 8.34 -5.69 8.53
N ARG A 78 7.24 -5.78 9.26
CA ARG A 78 6.59 -7.06 9.56
C ARG A 78 5.10 -6.98 9.33
N TYR A 79 4.51 -8.12 8.97
CA TYR A 79 3.06 -8.24 8.93
C TYR A 79 2.55 -8.57 10.32
N LEU A 80 1.69 -7.71 10.84
CA LEU A 80 1.05 -7.93 12.14
C LEU A 80 -0.20 -8.79 12.01
N GLU A 81 -0.87 -8.69 10.86
CA GLU A 81 -2.06 -9.47 10.58
C GLU A 81 -2.18 -9.71 9.07
N VAL A 82 -2.46 -10.94 8.69
CA VAL A 82 -2.77 -11.28 7.30
C VAL A 82 -4.04 -12.11 7.32
N THR A 83 -5.15 -11.52 6.86
CA THR A 83 -6.43 -12.20 6.71
C THR A 83 -6.75 -12.22 5.21
N PRO A 84 -6.65 -13.38 4.56
CA PRO A 84 -6.79 -13.45 3.10
C PRO A 84 -8.05 -12.78 2.60
N HIS A 85 -7.87 -11.97 1.55
CA HIS A 85 -8.91 -11.27 0.81
C HIS A 85 -9.65 -10.20 1.62
N SER A 86 -9.21 -9.90 2.83
CA SER A 86 -9.96 -9.03 3.72
C SER A 86 -9.10 -7.96 4.40
N ARG A 87 -7.91 -8.32 4.92
CA ARG A 87 -7.16 -7.36 5.73
C ARG A 87 -5.67 -7.66 5.76
N LEU A 88 -4.87 -6.60 5.66
CA LEU A 88 -3.42 -6.65 5.86
C LEU A 88 -3.05 -5.55 6.86
N VAL A 89 -2.19 -5.88 7.82
CA VAL A 89 -1.62 -4.90 8.74
C VAL A 89 -0.13 -5.13 8.80
N TRP A 90 0.66 -4.07 8.56
CA TRP A 90 2.10 -4.19 8.63
C TRP A 90 2.73 -2.96 9.25
N THR A 91 3.97 -3.13 9.71
CA THR A 91 4.78 -2.04 10.24
C THR A 91 5.71 -1.50 9.16
N ASN A 92 6.11 -0.26 9.31
CA ASN A 92 7.12 0.38 8.46
C ASN A 92 8.29 0.70 9.38
N GLU A 93 9.35 -0.12 9.32
CA GLU A 93 10.44 -0.09 10.30
C GLU A 93 11.74 0.53 9.79
N GLU A 94 11.74 1.08 8.59
CA GLU A 94 12.94 1.69 8.03
C GLU A 94 13.40 2.92 8.83
N SER A 95 12.52 3.52 9.63
CA SER A 95 12.86 4.63 10.54
C SER A 95 13.13 4.14 11.97
N GLY A 96 13.30 2.84 12.15
CA GLY A 96 13.45 2.26 13.47
C GLY A 96 12.10 1.95 14.12
N ASP A 97 12.06 1.98 15.44
CA ASP A 97 10.84 1.63 16.18
C ASP A 97 9.78 2.73 16.16
N ALA A 98 10.10 3.87 15.56
CA ALA A 98 9.17 4.99 15.47
C ALA A 98 8.38 5.01 14.16
N GLY A 99 8.29 3.86 13.48
CA GLY A 99 7.62 3.77 12.20
C GLY A 99 6.10 3.78 12.30
N SER A 100 5.47 4.01 11.16
CA SER A 100 4.02 3.98 11.06
C SER A 100 3.51 2.54 10.97
N VAL A 101 2.22 2.36 11.26
CA VAL A 101 1.53 1.08 11.07
C VAL A 101 0.48 1.28 9.98
N THR A 102 0.54 0.44 8.96
CA THR A 102 -0.38 0.52 7.83
C THR A 102 -1.40 -0.62 7.90
N THR A 103 -2.66 -0.26 7.80
CA THR A 103 -3.77 -1.21 7.74
C THR A 103 -4.46 -1.06 6.40
N VAL A 104 -4.65 -2.17 5.68
CA VAL A 104 -5.37 -2.15 4.41
C VAL A 104 -6.52 -3.14 4.53
N THR A 105 -7.73 -2.67 4.24
CA THR A 105 -8.90 -3.54 4.21
C THR A 105 -9.44 -3.63 2.79
N PHE A 106 -9.97 -4.80 2.47
CA PHE A 106 -10.50 -5.11 1.15
C PHE A 106 -11.95 -5.56 1.33
N GLU A 107 -12.88 -4.76 0.84
CA GLU A 107 -14.30 -5.09 0.97
C GLU A 107 -14.88 -5.22 -0.43
N GLU A 108 -15.26 -6.44 -0.79
CA GLU A 108 -15.82 -6.69 -2.11
C GLU A 108 -17.34 -6.48 -2.09
N LYS A 109 -17.82 -5.80 -3.14
CA LYS A 109 -19.23 -5.57 -3.33
C LYS A 109 -19.51 -5.50 -4.83
N ALA A 110 -20.39 -6.37 -5.31
CA ALA A 110 -20.80 -6.40 -6.72
C ALA A 110 -19.61 -6.54 -7.69
N GLY A 111 -18.62 -7.36 -7.32
CA GLY A 111 -17.46 -7.60 -8.16
C GLY A 111 -16.40 -6.52 -8.12
N ARG A 112 -16.59 -5.52 -7.29
CA ARG A 112 -15.63 -4.44 -7.08
C ARG A 112 -15.11 -4.49 -5.65
N THR A 113 -13.94 -3.90 -5.43
CA THR A 113 -13.34 -3.90 -4.10
C THR A 113 -13.12 -2.48 -3.61
N LEU A 114 -13.72 -2.16 -2.48
CA LEU A 114 -13.40 -0.93 -1.77
C LEU A 114 -12.15 -1.18 -0.94
N LEU A 115 -11.09 -0.47 -1.28
CA LEU A 115 -9.83 -0.57 -0.54
C LEU A 115 -9.70 0.65 0.36
N VAL A 116 -9.43 0.39 1.64
CA VAL A 116 -9.19 1.45 2.62
C VAL A 116 -7.80 1.21 3.22
N LEU A 117 -6.90 2.17 2.99
CA LEU A 117 -5.56 2.14 3.56
C LEU A 117 -5.49 3.19 4.65
N SER A 118 -5.09 2.77 5.85
CA SER A 118 -4.98 3.66 6.99
C SER A 118 -3.54 3.61 7.51
N ASP A 119 -2.88 4.76 7.55
CA ASP A 119 -1.52 4.88 8.10
C ASP A 119 -1.60 5.60 9.43
N LEU A 120 -1.21 4.90 10.49
CA LEU A 120 -1.14 5.48 11.83
C LEU A 120 0.32 5.82 12.12
N TYR A 121 0.61 7.12 12.23
CA TYR A 121 1.96 7.61 12.47
C TYR A 121 2.26 7.67 13.96
N PRO A 122 3.55 7.64 14.35
CA PRO A 122 3.91 7.63 15.77
C PRO A 122 3.62 8.96 16.46
N SER A 123 3.52 10.06 15.68
CA SER A 123 3.25 11.38 16.26
C SER A 123 2.58 12.28 15.23
N LYS A 124 2.01 13.38 15.71
CA LYS A 124 1.45 14.42 14.84
C LYS A 124 2.55 14.99 13.93
N GLU A 125 3.72 15.22 14.49
CA GLU A 125 4.85 15.77 13.76
C GLU A 125 5.30 14.85 12.62
N ALA A 126 5.27 13.54 12.86
CA ALA A 126 5.64 12.58 11.82
C ALA A 126 4.67 12.65 10.64
N LEU A 127 3.38 12.75 10.91
CA LEU A 127 2.38 12.89 9.84
C LEU A 127 2.50 14.25 9.15
N ASP A 128 2.70 15.32 9.91
CA ASP A 128 2.90 16.66 9.34
C ASP A 128 4.08 16.65 8.37
N GLU A 129 5.17 16.02 8.77
CA GLU A 129 6.37 15.95 7.94
C GLU A 129 6.14 15.11 6.68
N ALA A 130 5.43 14.00 6.80
CA ALA A 130 5.10 13.16 5.66
C ALA A 130 4.27 13.92 4.61
N ILE A 131 3.29 14.70 5.07
CA ILE A 131 2.47 15.51 4.17
C ILE A 131 3.32 16.61 3.53
N ALA A 132 4.13 17.29 4.32
CA ALA A 132 4.96 18.40 3.83
C ALA A 132 6.01 17.94 2.83
N SER A 133 6.56 16.73 3.00
CA SER A 133 7.57 16.20 2.09
C SER A 133 7.00 15.67 0.78
N GLY A 134 5.66 15.58 0.68
CA GLY A 134 5.01 15.03 -0.50
C GLY A 134 4.92 13.51 -0.53
N SER A 135 5.35 12.83 0.54
CA SER A 135 5.34 11.37 0.55
C SER A 135 3.91 10.80 0.51
N THR A 136 2.91 11.60 0.86
CA THR A 136 1.51 11.18 0.79
C THR A 136 0.85 11.54 -0.53
N SER A 137 1.54 12.21 -1.45
CA SER A 137 0.96 12.65 -2.71
C SER A 137 1.05 11.61 -3.82
N GLY A 138 1.76 10.50 -3.58
CA GLY A 138 1.95 9.46 -4.60
C GLY A 138 0.85 8.42 -4.67
N PHE A 139 -0.11 8.44 -3.76
CA PHE A 139 -1.15 7.41 -3.71
C PHE A 139 -2.00 7.34 -4.98
N ASP A 140 -2.34 8.48 -5.55
CA ASP A 140 -3.17 8.50 -6.75
C ASP A 140 -2.46 7.82 -7.92
N GLU A 141 -1.17 8.10 -8.09
CA GLU A 141 -0.38 7.47 -9.14
C GLU A 141 -0.17 5.97 -8.86
N GLN A 142 0.15 5.61 -7.62
CA GLN A 142 0.31 4.21 -7.23
C GLN A 142 -0.96 3.41 -7.52
N PHE A 143 -2.09 3.93 -7.08
CA PHE A 143 -3.36 3.23 -7.25
C PHE A 143 -3.82 3.24 -8.70
N GLY A 144 -3.46 4.27 -9.47
CA GLY A 144 -3.68 4.26 -10.90
C GLY A 144 -2.89 3.15 -11.59
N GLN A 145 -1.65 2.92 -11.15
CA GLN A 145 -0.83 1.83 -11.67
C GLN A 145 -1.40 0.47 -11.27
N LEU A 146 -1.91 0.35 -10.05
CA LEU A 146 -2.57 -0.87 -9.61
C LEU A 146 -3.83 -1.14 -10.43
N ASP A 147 -4.61 -0.11 -10.68
CA ASP A 147 -5.83 -0.22 -11.47
C ASP A 147 -5.49 -0.73 -12.89
N ALA A 148 -4.44 -0.19 -13.50
CA ALA A 148 -3.98 -0.62 -14.81
C ALA A 148 -3.52 -2.07 -14.81
N LEU A 149 -2.84 -2.49 -13.75
CA LEU A 149 -2.39 -3.88 -13.61
C LEU A 149 -3.58 -4.82 -13.51
N LEU A 150 -4.60 -4.45 -12.72
CA LEU A 150 -5.79 -5.28 -12.55
C LEU A 150 -6.61 -5.39 -13.83
N ALA A 151 -6.54 -4.38 -14.70
CA ALA A 151 -7.26 -4.40 -15.97
C ALA A 151 -6.49 -5.09 -17.09
N ALA A 152 -5.20 -5.40 -16.87
CA ALA A 152 -4.37 -5.97 -17.91
C ALA A 152 -4.72 -7.44 -18.20
N PRO A 153 -4.75 -7.86 -19.47
CA PRO A 153 -4.97 -9.27 -19.79
C PRO A 153 -3.86 -10.14 -19.19
N GLY A 154 -4.25 -11.28 -18.64
CA GLY A 154 -3.28 -12.21 -18.06
C GLY A 154 -2.92 -11.94 -16.61
N THR A 155 -3.57 -10.98 -15.96
CA THR A 155 -3.35 -10.68 -14.55
C THR A 155 -3.98 -11.74 -13.64
N SER A 156 -4.93 -12.44 -14.15
CA SER A 156 -5.65 -13.47 -13.38
C SER A 156 -4.75 -14.65 -12.95
#